data_8a8ed45a24b27db09cd1183b7a1b17a3
#
_entry.id   8a8ed45a24b27db09cd1183b7a1b17a3
#
_cell.length_a   1.000
_cell.length_b   1.000
_cell.length_c   1.000
_cell.angle_alpha   90.00
_cell.angle_beta   90.00
_cell.angle_gamma   90.00
#
_symmetry.space_group_name_H-M   'P 1'
#
loop_
_entity.id
_entity.type
_entity.pdbx_description
1 polymer ?
#
loop_
_entity_poly.entity_id
_entity_poly.type
_entity_poly.pdbx_seq_one_letter_code
_entity_poly.pdbx_strand_id
1 'polypeptide(L)'
;MISKIDRKATRQRRHLRVRRKISGTAECPRLCVYRSNANLYAQIIDDVAGNTIVSCSTLDKDIKTKRANKEAAKEVGTLIAKKATEKNIKTVVFDRGGYIYHGVVKELADAAREAGLEF
;
A
#
# COMPACT_ATOMS: atom_id res chain seq x y z
N MET A 1 -2.13 2.32 37.82
CA MET A 1 -2.88 1.58 36.75
C MET A 1 -2.25 1.85 35.40
N ILE A 2 -1.92 0.81 34.68
CA ILE A 2 -1.34 0.93 33.34
C ILE A 2 -2.45 0.91 32.31
N SER A 3 -2.59 1.99 31.52
CA SER A 3 -3.56 2.02 30.43
C SER A 3 -3.08 1.16 29.27
N LYS A 4 -4.00 0.47 28.63
CA LYS A 4 -3.70 -0.28 27.41
C LYS A 4 -3.31 0.67 26.28
N ILE A 5 -2.30 0.30 25.52
CA ILE A 5 -1.93 1.03 24.31
C ILE A 5 -2.97 0.71 23.24
N ASP A 6 -3.60 1.74 22.69
CA ASP A 6 -4.50 1.60 21.55
C ASP A 6 -3.65 1.54 20.28
N ARG A 7 -3.47 0.35 19.75
CA ARG A 7 -2.65 0.10 18.55
C ARG A 7 -3.22 0.79 17.30
N LYS A 8 -4.54 0.83 17.19
CA LYS A 8 -5.22 1.48 16.07
C LYS A 8 -4.99 2.99 16.11
N ALA A 9 -5.15 3.61 17.27
CA ALA A 9 -4.92 5.06 17.44
C ALA A 9 -3.45 5.41 17.21
N THR A 10 -2.51 4.59 17.67
CA THR A 10 -1.08 4.78 17.44
C THR A 10 -0.75 4.72 15.95
N ARG A 11 -1.29 3.73 15.23
CA ARG A 11 -1.12 3.61 13.78
C ARG A 11 -1.69 4.80 13.04
N GLN A 12 -2.87 5.27 13.42
CA GLN A 12 -3.50 6.44 12.80
C GLN A 12 -2.67 7.70 12.98
N ARG A 13 -2.06 7.91 14.16
CA ARG A 13 -1.15 9.04 14.39
C ARG A 13 0.09 8.96 13.51
N ARG A 14 0.68 7.77 13.36
CA ARG A 14 1.82 7.55 12.45
C ARG A 14 1.45 7.84 11.01
N HIS A 15 0.27 7.40 10.57
CA HIS A 15 -0.23 7.63 9.22
C HIS A 15 -0.43 9.13 8.96
N LEU A 16 -1.04 9.86 9.89
CA LEU A 16 -1.20 11.30 9.77
C LEU A 16 0.15 12.01 9.65
N ARG A 17 1.16 11.56 10.41
CA ARG A 17 2.52 12.12 10.35
C ARG A 17 3.14 11.92 8.98
N VAL A 18 3.00 10.74 8.41
CA VAL A 18 3.49 10.43 7.05
C VAL A 18 2.75 11.26 6.02
N ARG A 19 1.43 11.40 6.14
CA ARG A 19 0.58 12.14 5.22
C ARG A 19 0.86 13.64 5.19
N ARG A 20 1.44 14.20 6.25
CA ARG A 20 1.90 15.59 6.25
C ARG A 20 3.08 15.82 5.30
N LYS A 21 3.86 14.77 5.04
CA LYS A 21 5.09 14.85 4.24
C LYS A 21 4.87 14.41 2.80
N ILE A 22 3.87 13.58 2.53
CA ILE A 22 3.64 13.00 1.21
C ILE A 22 2.22 13.26 0.71
N SER A 23 2.11 13.51 -0.58
CA SER A 23 0.84 13.68 -1.26
C SER A 23 0.99 13.16 -2.69
N GLY A 24 0.01 12.41 -3.16
CA GLY A 24 0.01 11.87 -4.51
C GLY A 24 -0.56 12.86 -5.52
N THR A 25 0.02 12.89 -6.71
CA THR A 25 -0.45 13.67 -7.85
C THR A 25 -0.74 12.74 -9.04
N ALA A 26 -1.29 13.28 -10.13
CA ALA A 26 -1.52 12.48 -11.33
C ALA A 26 -0.21 11.94 -11.93
N GLU A 27 0.87 12.72 -11.84
CA GLU A 27 2.19 12.34 -12.37
C GLU A 27 2.95 11.40 -11.44
N CYS A 28 2.77 11.57 -10.13
CA CYS A 28 3.41 10.75 -9.10
C CYS A 28 2.38 10.42 -8.02
N PRO A 29 1.46 9.50 -8.30
CA PRO A 29 0.40 9.17 -7.35
C PRO A 29 0.92 8.46 -6.11
N ARG A 30 0.09 8.39 -5.10
CA ARG A 30 0.43 7.77 -3.81
C ARG A 30 0.03 6.30 -3.79
N LEU A 31 1.00 5.43 -3.55
CA LEU A 31 0.75 4.00 -3.32
C LEU A 31 0.49 3.80 -1.83
N CYS A 32 -0.74 3.52 -1.48
CA CYS A 32 -1.19 3.32 -0.10
C CYS A 32 -1.46 1.84 0.18
N VAL A 33 -0.98 1.36 1.32
CA VAL A 33 -1.15 -0.01 1.77
C VAL A 33 -2.05 -0.04 3.00
N TYR A 34 -2.99 -0.96 3.02
CA TYR A 34 -3.83 -1.23 4.18
C TYR A 34 -3.84 -2.73 4.48
N ARG A 35 -3.69 -3.08 5.75
CA ARG A 35 -3.70 -4.46 6.23
C ARG A 35 -4.82 -4.65 7.25
N SER A 36 -5.74 -5.59 6.95
CA SER A 36 -6.72 -6.07 7.93
C SER A 36 -6.22 -7.39 8.55
N ASN A 37 -6.99 -7.97 9.45
CA ASN A 37 -6.63 -9.26 10.05
C ASN A 37 -6.51 -10.40 9.03
N ALA A 38 -7.30 -10.35 7.98
CA ALA A 38 -7.40 -11.43 7.00
C ALA A 38 -6.84 -11.07 5.62
N ASN A 39 -6.74 -9.79 5.27
CA ASN A 39 -6.45 -9.38 3.90
C ASN A 39 -5.49 -8.20 3.81
N LEU A 40 -4.87 -8.05 2.64
CA LEU A 40 -4.04 -6.91 2.27
C LEU A 40 -4.71 -6.15 1.14
N TYR A 41 -4.54 -4.83 1.15
CA TYR A 41 -5.07 -3.92 0.14
C TYR A 41 -3.99 -2.96 -0.29
N ALA A 42 -3.92 -2.68 -1.59
CA ALA A 42 -3.03 -1.68 -2.15
C ALA A 42 -3.83 -0.79 -3.10
N GLN A 43 -3.61 0.53 -3.00
CA GLN A 43 -4.30 1.51 -3.85
C GLN A 43 -3.28 2.53 -4.34
N ILE A 44 -3.42 2.95 -5.59
CA ILE A 44 -2.68 4.07 -6.15
C ILE A 44 -3.67 5.22 -6.31
N ILE A 45 -3.42 6.32 -5.60
CA ILE A 45 -4.37 7.42 -5.41
C ILE A 45 -3.79 8.73 -5.92
N ASP A 46 -4.61 9.47 -6.68
CA ASP A 46 -4.35 10.87 -7.02
C ASP A 46 -5.05 11.73 -5.98
N ASP A 47 -4.28 12.32 -5.06
CA ASP A 47 -4.83 13.13 -3.97
C ASP A 47 -5.35 14.48 -4.46
N VAL A 48 -4.86 15.00 -5.59
CA VAL A 48 -5.32 16.26 -6.15
C VAL A 48 -6.73 16.10 -6.74
N ALA A 49 -6.95 15.04 -7.53
CA ALA A 49 -8.26 14.73 -8.09
C ALA A 49 -9.19 14.06 -7.09
N GLY A 50 -8.63 13.48 -6.01
CA GLY A 50 -9.40 12.81 -4.97
C GLY A 50 -9.96 11.46 -5.39
N ASN A 51 -9.29 10.74 -6.31
CA ASN A 51 -9.77 9.43 -6.74
C ASN A 51 -8.65 8.38 -6.73
N THR A 52 -9.07 7.12 -6.61
CA THR A 52 -8.21 5.95 -6.70
C THR A 52 -8.05 5.56 -8.17
N ILE A 53 -6.82 5.56 -8.67
CA ILE A 53 -6.53 5.26 -10.07
C ILE A 53 -6.57 3.75 -10.31
N VAL A 54 -5.86 2.98 -9.49
CA VAL A 54 -5.87 1.51 -9.51
C VAL A 54 -5.87 0.98 -8.10
N SER A 55 -6.42 -0.21 -7.94
CA SER A 55 -6.43 -0.90 -6.64
C SER A 55 -6.34 -2.41 -6.84
N CYS A 56 -5.79 -3.09 -5.84
CA CYS A 56 -5.84 -4.55 -5.76
C CYS A 56 -5.82 -5.00 -4.30
N SER A 57 -6.21 -6.23 -4.09
CA SER A 57 -6.25 -6.82 -2.76
C SER A 57 -6.10 -8.34 -2.85
N THR A 58 -5.94 -8.98 -1.71
CA THR A 58 -5.95 -10.44 -1.63
C THR A 58 -7.31 -11.05 -1.99
N LEU A 59 -8.35 -10.22 -2.10
CA LEU A 59 -9.68 -10.66 -2.56
C LEU A 59 -9.79 -10.78 -4.08
N ASP A 60 -8.84 -10.23 -4.82
CA ASP A 60 -8.85 -10.28 -6.29
C ASP A 60 -8.66 -11.71 -6.79
N LYS A 61 -9.26 -12.01 -7.95
CA LYS A 61 -9.19 -13.34 -8.58
C LYS A 61 -7.77 -13.76 -8.92
N ASP A 62 -6.92 -12.80 -9.25
CA ASP A 62 -5.53 -13.05 -9.65
C ASP A 62 -4.61 -13.36 -8.47
N ILE A 63 -5.09 -13.19 -7.24
CA ILE A 63 -4.32 -13.47 -6.04
C ILE A 63 -4.66 -14.87 -5.52
N LYS A 64 -3.66 -15.73 -5.45
CA LYS A 64 -3.82 -17.12 -4.98
C LYS A 64 -3.84 -17.21 -3.46
N THR A 65 -2.99 -16.42 -2.80
CA THR A 65 -2.86 -16.43 -1.34
C THR A 65 -3.85 -15.43 -0.73
N LYS A 66 -4.93 -15.93 -0.15
CA LYS A 66 -5.99 -15.10 0.45
C LYS A 66 -5.75 -14.85 1.93
N ARG A 67 -4.59 -14.30 2.27
CA ARG A 67 -4.17 -14.02 3.65
C ARG A 67 -3.36 -12.73 3.71
N ALA A 68 -3.22 -12.17 4.91
CA ALA A 68 -2.41 -10.96 5.14
C ALA A 68 -0.99 -11.37 5.57
N ASN A 69 -0.29 -12.14 4.75
CA ASN A 69 1.07 -12.62 5.02
C ASN A 69 2.06 -12.16 3.95
N LYS A 70 3.35 -12.55 4.09
CA LYS A 70 4.42 -12.13 3.18
C LYS A 70 4.22 -12.64 1.75
N GLU A 71 3.72 -13.88 1.59
CA GLU A 71 3.45 -14.44 0.26
C GLU A 71 2.37 -13.65 -0.47
N ALA A 72 1.28 -13.35 0.24
CA ALA A 72 0.20 -12.50 -0.30
C ALA A 72 0.72 -11.11 -0.63
N ALA A 73 1.60 -10.55 0.20
CA ALA A 73 2.22 -9.24 -0.04
C ALA A 73 3.00 -9.21 -1.35
N LYS A 74 3.75 -10.26 -1.66
CA LYS A 74 4.47 -10.36 -2.93
C LYS A 74 3.51 -10.39 -4.12
N GLU A 75 2.45 -11.15 -4.02
CA GLU A 75 1.44 -11.24 -5.09
C GLU A 75 0.72 -9.90 -5.30
N VAL A 76 0.31 -9.25 -4.22
CA VAL A 76 -0.36 -7.95 -4.27
C VAL A 76 0.56 -6.88 -4.83
N GLY A 77 1.83 -6.85 -4.38
CA GLY A 77 2.82 -5.89 -4.88
C GLY A 77 3.07 -6.04 -6.37
N THR A 78 3.22 -7.27 -6.86
CA THR A 78 3.39 -7.56 -8.27
C THR A 78 2.16 -7.15 -9.08
N LEU A 79 0.97 -7.46 -8.58
CA LEU A 79 -0.28 -7.15 -9.25
C LEU A 79 -0.55 -5.64 -9.33
N ILE A 80 -0.31 -4.90 -8.24
CA ILE A 80 -0.51 -3.44 -8.25
C ILE A 80 0.45 -2.77 -9.23
N ALA A 81 1.69 -3.23 -9.30
CA ALA A 81 2.67 -2.71 -10.26
C ALA A 81 2.25 -3.01 -11.71
N LYS A 82 1.75 -4.19 -11.97
CA LYS A 82 1.24 -4.56 -13.29
C LYS A 82 0.06 -3.67 -13.70
N LYS A 83 -0.90 -3.46 -12.81
CA LYS A 83 -2.05 -2.58 -13.06
C LYS A 83 -1.61 -1.13 -13.28
N ALA A 84 -0.62 -0.66 -12.53
CA ALA A 84 -0.05 0.68 -12.69
C ALA A 84 0.60 0.84 -14.07
N THR A 85 1.36 -0.15 -14.50
CA THR A 85 2.02 -0.15 -15.82
C THR A 85 0.98 -0.07 -16.94
N GLU A 86 -0.13 -0.77 -16.82
CA GLU A 86 -1.24 -0.70 -17.78
C GLU A 86 -1.86 0.70 -17.88
N LYS A 87 -1.76 1.49 -16.82
CA LYS A 87 -2.21 2.89 -16.77
C LYS A 87 -1.08 3.89 -17.02
N ASN A 88 0.08 3.43 -17.46
CA ASN A 88 1.27 4.25 -17.72
C ASN A 88 1.81 4.96 -16.47
N ILE A 89 1.64 4.37 -15.32
CA ILE A 89 2.17 4.88 -14.05
C ILE A 89 3.48 4.14 -13.74
N LYS A 90 4.59 4.86 -13.62
CA LYS A 90 5.90 4.29 -13.29
C LYS A 90 6.39 4.69 -11.92
N THR A 91 6.19 5.96 -11.55
CA THR A 91 6.69 6.54 -10.31
C THR A 91 5.54 6.78 -9.34
N VAL A 92 5.73 6.38 -8.09
CA VAL A 92 4.74 6.59 -7.03
C VAL A 92 5.43 7.08 -5.77
N VAL A 93 4.66 7.71 -4.88
CA VAL A 93 5.08 8.02 -3.52
C VAL A 93 4.54 6.92 -2.61
N PHE A 94 5.41 6.27 -1.85
CA PHE A 94 4.99 5.15 -1.00
C PHE A 94 4.45 5.65 0.33
N ASP A 95 3.19 5.31 0.62
CA ASP A 95 2.53 5.57 1.89
C ASP A 95 2.28 4.23 2.59
N ARG A 96 3.07 3.95 3.61
CA ARG A 96 2.96 2.70 4.37
C ARG A 96 1.73 2.63 5.29
N GLY A 97 0.85 3.64 5.28
CA GLY A 97 -0.39 3.63 6.04
C GLY A 97 -0.22 3.66 7.55
N GLY A 98 0.90 4.18 8.04
CA GLY A 98 1.23 4.19 9.46
C GLY A 98 1.77 2.86 9.99
N TYR A 99 1.91 1.85 9.14
CA TYR A 99 2.54 0.58 9.50
C TYR A 99 4.05 0.71 9.55
N ILE A 100 4.70 -0.17 10.32
CA ILE A 100 6.16 -0.25 10.34
C ILE A 100 6.63 -0.83 9.00
N TYR A 101 7.68 -0.23 8.40
CA TYR A 101 8.27 -0.73 7.16
C TYR A 101 9.08 -1.99 7.44
N HIS A 102 8.37 -3.10 7.65
CA HIS A 102 8.92 -4.38 8.02
C HIS A 102 7.95 -5.51 7.64
N GLY A 103 8.48 -6.68 7.39
CA GLY A 103 7.69 -7.87 7.12
C GLY A 103 6.78 -7.71 5.90
N VAL A 104 5.47 -7.78 6.12
CA VAL A 104 4.46 -7.78 5.05
C VAL A 104 4.52 -6.52 4.19
N VAL A 105 4.61 -5.35 4.81
CA VAL A 105 4.66 -4.06 4.09
C VAL A 105 5.92 -3.98 3.24
N LYS A 106 7.06 -4.39 3.78
CA LYS A 106 8.33 -4.41 3.06
C LYS A 106 8.28 -5.37 1.86
N GLU A 107 7.73 -6.56 2.04
CA GLU A 107 7.61 -7.54 0.96
C GLU A 107 6.74 -7.02 -0.18
N LEU A 108 5.66 -6.33 0.14
CA LEU A 108 4.80 -5.72 -0.87
C LEU A 108 5.55 -4.63 -1.64
N ALA A 109 6.27 -3.76 -0.93
CA ALA A 109 7.04 -2.68 -1.55
C ALA A 109 8.15 -3.23 -2.45
N ASP A 110 8.89 -4.24 -1.98
CA ASP A 110 9.97 -4.86 -2.75
C ASP A 110 9.42 -5.53 -4.02
N ALA A 111 8.30 -6.25 -3.91
CA ALA A 111 7.66 -6.88 -5.06
C ALA A 111 7.18 -5.87 -6.09
N ALA A 112 6.62 -4.74 -5.65
CA ALA A 112 6.19 -3.68 -6.54
C ALA A 112 7.39 -3.05 -7.27
N ARG A 113 8.51 -2.85 -6.58
CA ARG A 113 9.75 -2.35 -7.18
C ARG A 113 10.32 -3.31 -8.21
N GLU A 114 10.36 -4.60 -7.90
CA GLU A 114 10.81 -5.63 -8.83
C GLU A 114 9.95 -5.71 -10.08
N ALA A 115 8.66 -5.43 -9.95
CA ALA A 115 7.72 -5.45 -11.07
C ALA A 115 7.70 -4.15 -11.89
N GLY A 116 8.51 -3.16 -11.52
CA GLY A 116 8.74 -1.96 -12.33
C GLY A 116 8.33 -0.63 -11.75
N LEU A 117 7.73 -0.58 -10.57
CA LEU A 117 7.41 0.70 -9.93
C LEU A 117 8.66 1.33 -9.32
N GLU A 118 8.76 2.65 -9.43
CA GLU A 118 9.85 3.45 -8.90
C GLU A 118 9.39 4.26 -7.69
N PHE A 119 10.03 4.05 -6.58
CA PHE A 119 9.79 4.84 -5.36
C PHE A 119 10.87 4.57 -4.32
#